data_16dca3f94ab26c0856580812779feb6e
#
_entry.id   16dca3f94ab26c0856580812779feb6e
#
_cell.length_a   1.000
_cell.length_b   1.000
_cell.length_c   1.000
_cell.angle_alpha   90.00
_cell.angle_beta   90.00
_cell.angle_gamma   90.00
#
_symmetry.space_group_name_H-M   'P 1'
#
loop_
_entity.id
_entity.type
_entity.pdbx_description
1 polymer ?
#
loop_
_entity_poly.entity_id
_entity_poly.type
_entity_poly.pdbx_seq_one_letter_code
_entity_poly.pdbx_strand_id
1 'polypeptide(L)'
;MRPYSYNEYRTQARIDMNARKKLFHHKFVYDLESTNELFAQAVRENAIWHYEHCEEYRNILKSKNFHPNMLTSYEELHRLPPIPTLYLKQHRMLSIPEKKLRMKSTTSGTSGQPLEVGFNAGAVLLGFTMLRRMLFHHNLISLRPTNYLILGYQPSKHNKMGVVRTAHGATFLAPSLHKEYALKDTGSDYKLDVDGTMETLLRYSRKKVQYVFWGFLLIYIFS
;
A
#
# COMPACT_ATOMS: atom_id res chain seq x y z
N MET A 1 29.25 23.43 13.77
CA MET A 1 29.03 22.35 12.80
C MET A 1 29.15 22.93 11.40
N ARG A 2 30.09 22.44 10.58
CA ARG A 2 30.20 22.91 9.19
C ARG A 2 29.02 22.36 8.39
N PRO A 3 28.35 23.17 7.57
CA PRO A 3 27.33 22.65 6.65
C PRO A 3 28.02 21.73 5.62
N TYR A 4 27.54 20.56 5.46
CA TYR A 4 28.01 19.62 4.42
C TYR A 4 27.84 20.25 3.03
N SER A 5 28.83 20.03 2.15
CA SER A 5 28.74 20.53 0.77
C SER A 5 27.70 19.71 -0.03
N TYR A 6 27.11 20.31 -1.07
CA TYR A 6 26.12 19.67 -1.96
C TYR A 6 26.63 18.35 -2.55
N ASN A 7 27.92 18.23 -2.83
CA ASN A 7 28.54 17.01 -3.36
C ASN A 7 28.69 15.90 -2.30
N GLU A 8 28.95 16.25 -1.04
CA GLU A 8 28.97 15.31 0.07
C GLU A 8 27.58 14.73 0.32
N TYR A 9 26.52 15.57 0.24
CA TYR A 9 25.12 15.09 0.30
C TYR A 9 24.77 14.12 -0.82
N ARG A 10 25.23 14.39 -2.05
CA ARG A 10 24.95 13.53 -3.21
C ARG A 10 25.65 12.17 -3.11
N THR A 11 26.83 12.14 -2.51
CA THR A 11 27.59 10.91 -2.25
C THR A 11 26.96 10.12 -1.10
N GLN A 12 26.62 10.80 -0.01
CA GLN A 12 25.94 10.20 1.15
C GLN A 12 24.57 9.65 0.75
N ALA A 13 23.76 10.40 -0.01
CA ALA A 13 22.48 9.95 -0.53
C ALA A 13 22.59 8.73 -1.46
N ARG A 14 23.69 8.59 -2.21
CA ARG A 14 23.97 7.39 -3.01
C ARG A 14 24.35 6.17 -2.17
N ILE A 15 25.06 6.37 -1.06
CA ILE A 15 25.48 5.32 -0.13
C ILE A 15 24.25 4.86 0.68
N ASP A 16 23.39 5.79 1.08
CA ASP A 16 22.21 5.50 1.92
C ASP A 16 20.97 5.08 1.14
N MET A 17 20.95 5.16 -0.20
CA MET A 17 19.83 4.74 -1.06
C MET A 17 19.44 3.26 -0.91
N ASN A 18 19.79 2.64 0.19
CA ASN A 18 19.55 1.24 0.49
C ASN A 18 18.64 1.02 1.71
N ALA A 19 18.32 2.05 2.52
CA ALA A 19 17.53 1.89 3.74
C ALA A 19 16.13 1.38 3.42
N ARG A 20 15.48 1.93 2.39
CA ARG A 20 14.18 1.46 1.91
C ARG A 20 14.21 -0.01 1.51
N LYS A 21 15.23 -0.45 0.75
CA LYS A 21 15.36 -1.87 0.37
C LYS A 21 15.61 -2.75 1.59
N LYS A 22 16.48 -2.34 2.49
CA LYS A 22 16.76 -3.05 3.74
C LYS A 22 15.50 -3.21 4.58
N LEU A 23 14.68 -2.15 4.72
CA LEU A 23 13.43 -2.18 5.45
C LEU A 23 12.43 -3.19 4.84
N PHE A 24 12.25 -3.16 3.51
CA PHE A 24 11.35 -4.08 2.83
C PHE A 24 11.83 -5.54 2.85
N HIS A 25 13.11 -5.79 3.10
CA HIS A 25 13.69 -7.13 3.22
C HIS A 25 14.08 -7.48 4.66
N HIS A 26 13.70 -6.67 5.65
CA HIS A 26 14.02 -6.93 7.04
C HIS A 26 13.54 -8.32 7.47
N LYS A 27 14.33 -9.01 8.32
CA LYS A 27 14.08 -10.41 8.70
C LYS A 27 12.70 -10.61 9.31
N PHE A 28 12.33 -9.73 10.22
CA PHE A 28 11.04 -9.81 10.93
C PHE A 28 10.02 -8.84 10.33
N VAL A 29 8.77 -9.29 10.26
CA VAL A 29 7.62 -8.46 9.91
C VAL A 29 7.06 -7.89 11.22
N TYR A 30 6.72 -6.61 11.25
CA TYR A 30 6.20 -5.90 12.44
C TYR A 30 7.17 -5.73 13.62
N ASP A 31 8.46 -5.87 13.40
CA ASP A 31 9.46 -5.54 14.39
C ASP A 31 9.75 -4.03 14.37
N LEU A 32 8.91 -3.27 15.07
CA LEU A 32 8.99 -1.81 15.09
C LEU A 32 10.22 -1.31 15.84
N GLU A 33 10.56 -1.93 16.97
CA GLU A 33 11.68 -1.47 17.80
C GLU A 33 13.02 -1.54 17.07
N SER A 34 13.33 -2.69 16.46
CA SER A 34 14.60 -2.87 15.76
C SER A 34 14.65 -2.16 14.41
N THR A 35 13.52 -1.70 13.86
CA THR A 35 13.44 -1.06 12.55
C THR A 35 13.19 0.44 12.60
N ASN A 36 13.00 1.07 13.76
CA ASN A 36 12.69 2.48 13.89
C ASN A 36 13.69 3.38 13.15
N GLU A 37 14.99 3.21 13.39
CA GLU A 37 16.03 4.01 12.73
C GLU A 37 16.09 3.72 11.24
N LEU A 38 15.95 2.47 10.83
CA LEU A 38 15.92 2.08 9.43
C LEU A 38 14.69 2.66 8.72
N PHE A 39 13.54 2.72 9.41
CA PHE A 39 12.33 3.36 8.92
C PHE A 39 12.54 4.88 8.75
N ALA A 40 13.13 5.55 9.74
CA ALA A 40 13.45 6.96 9.68
C ALA A 40 14.38 7.27 8.49
N GLN A 41 15.42 6.48 8.30
CA GLN A 41 16.31 6.59 7.14
C GLN A 41 15.57 6.40 5.83
N ALA A 42 14.68 5.41 5.72
CA ALA A 42 13.90 5.17 4.51
C ALA A 42 12.92 6.30 4.19
N VAL A 43 12.29 6.89 5.22
CA VAL A 43 11.42 8.08 5.07
C VAL A 43 12.24 9.28 4.61
N ARG A 44 13.40 9.51 5.22
CA ARG A 44 14.32 10.59 4.84
C ARG A 44 14.78 10.44 3.39
N GLU A 45 15.21 9.24 2.96
CA GLU A 45 15.59 8.97 1.57
C GLU A 45 14.46 9.31 0.59
N ASN A 46 13.23 8.89 0.89
CA ASN A 46 12.06 9.20 0.07
C ASN A 46 11.77 10.70 0.04
N ALA A 47 11.82 11.37 1.20
CA ALA A 47 11.56 12.79 1.27
C ALA A 47 12.62 13.62 0.49
N ILE A 48 13.90 13.23 0.57
CA ILE A 48 14.96 13.83 -0.24
C ILE A 48 14.72 13.61 -1.73
N TRP A 49 14.38 12.36 -2.11
CA TRP A 49 14.07 12.04 -3.50
C TRP A 49 12.95 12.91 -4.05
N HIS A 50 11.84 13.03 -3.32
CA HIS A 50 10.72 13.86 -3.74
C HIS A 50 11.07 15.34 -3.76
N TYR A 51 11.85 15.81 -2.81
CA TYR A 51 12.34 17.20 -2.75
C TYR A 51 13.19 17.57 -3.97
N GLU A 52 14.02 16.65 -4.45
CA GLU A 52 14.89 16.86 -5.61
C GLU A 52 14.12 16.77 -6.94
N HIS A 53 13.11 15.90 -7.03
CA HIS A 53 12.47 15.54 -8.29
C HIS A 53 11.03 16.04 -8.45
N CYS A 54 10.43 16.65 -7.44
CA CYS A 54 9.11 17.27 -7.49
C CYS A 54 9.17 18.71 -7.02
N GLU A 55 9.05 19.65 -7.95
CA GLU A 55 9.15 21.07 -7.64
C GLU A 55 8.07 21.52 -6.66
N GLU A 56 6.86 21.06 -6.83
CA GLU A 56 5.73 21.41 -5.96
C GLU A 56 5.94 20.91 -4.54
N TYR A 57 6.40 19.67 -4.34
CA TYR A 57 6.76 19.14 -3.03
C TYR A 57 7.86 19.97 -2.37
N ARG A 58 8.90 20.31 -3.14
CA ARG A 58 10.00 21.18 -2.68
C ARG A 58 9.49 22.55 -2.23
N ASN A 59 8.59 23.18 -2.99
CA ASN A 59 8.04 24.48 -2.67
C ASN A 59 7.19 24.44 -1.39
N ILE A 60 6.40 23.38 -1.20
CA ILE A 60 5.64 23.16 0.06
C ILE A 60 6.60 23.08 1.25
N LEU A 61 7.66 22.28 1.16
CA LEU A 61 8.61 22.14 2.27
C LEU A 61 9.36 23.44 2.53
N LYS A 62 9.79 24.15 1.50
CA LYS A 62 10.44 25.46 1.63
C LYS A 62 9.54 26.50 2.30
N SER A 63 8.24 26.54 1.98
CA SER A 63 7.28 27.46 2.62
C SER A 63 7.11 27.19 4.11
N LYS A 64 7.46 25.99 4.57
CA LYS A 64 7.45 25.59 5.98
C LYS A 64 8.85 25.67 6.62
N ASN A 65 9.84 26.27 5.94
CA ASN A 65 11.23 26.30 6.37
C ASN A 65 11.79 24.92 6.74
N PHE A 66 11.37 23.89 6.00
CA PHE A 66 11.74 22.52 6.27
C PHE A 66 12.57 21.93 5.12
N HIS A 67 13.62 21.21 5.49
CA HIS A 67 14.42 20.41 4.56
C HIS A 67 14.49 18.96 5.05
N PRO A 68 14.34 17.93 4.19
CA PRO A 68 14.32 16.53 4.61
C PRO A 68 15.57 16.06 5.37
N ASN A 69 16.72 16.72 5.18
CA ASN A 69 17.94 16.45 5.95
C ASN A 69 17.81 16.74 7.46
N MET A 70 16.77 17.47 7.86
CA MET A 70 16.48 17.73 9.28
C MET A 70 15.93 16.49 9.98
N LEU A 71 15.51 15.45 9.25
CA LEU A 71 15.05 14.16 9.81
C LEU A 71 16.28 13.31 10.13
N THR A 72 16.76 13.35 11.35
CA THR A 72 17.98 12.65 11.78
C THR A 72 17.69 11.38 12.59
N SER A 73 16.51 11.29 13.18
CA SER A 73 16.08 10.14 13.99
C SER A 73 14.59 9.81 13.77
N TYR A 74 14.12 8.70 14.34
CA TYR A 74 12.73 8.29 14.30
C TYR A 74 11.80 9.30 15.00
N GLU A 75 12.25 9.88 16.12
CA GLU A 75 11.47 10.84 16.90
C GLU A 75 11.26 12.16 16.12
N GLU A 76 12.12 12.48 15.18
CA GLU A 76 11.97 13.69 14.36
C GLU A 76 11.01 13.55 13.19
N LEU A 77 10.53 12.36 12.89
CA LEU A 77 9.60 12.12 11.77
C LEU A 77 8.31 12.94 11.86
N HIS A 78 7.85 13.26 13.07
CA HIS A 78 6.67 14.09 13.30
C HIS A 78 6.84 15.53 12.80
N ARG A 79 8.09 15.97 12.58
CA ARG A 79 8.40 17.31 12.05
C ARG A 79 8.20 17.43 10.55
N LEU A 80 8.06 16.28 9.84
CA LEU A 80 7.79 16.30 8.40
C LEU A 80 6.43 16.96 8.14
N PRO A 81 6.38 18.09 7.40
CA PRO A 81 5.15 18.81 7.17
C PRO A 81 4.10 17.93 6.48
N PRO A 82 2.89 17.79 7.04
CA PRO A 82 1.84 17.02 6.40
C PRO A 82 1.30 17.75 5.16
N ILE A 83 0.96 16.97 4.13
CA ILE A 83 0.28 17.46 2.93
C ILE A 83 -1.16 16.97 2.99
N PRO A 84 -2.16 17.88 3.02
CA PRO A 84 -3.56 17.48 3.05
C PRO A 84 -3.94 16.62 1.84
N THR A 85 -4.73 15.58 2.05
CA THR A 85 -5.19 14.68 0.97
C THR A 85 -5.96 15.46 -0.10
N LEU A 86 -6.71 16.48 0.27
CA LEU A 86 -7.43 17.34 -0.67
C LEU A 86 -6.46 18.05 -1.63
N TYR A 87 -5.31 18.53 -1.12
CA TYR A 87 -4.27 19.13 -1.94
C TYR A 87 -3.75 18.13 -2.98
N LEU A 88 -3.46 16.89 -2.57
CA LEU A 88 -3.00 15.82 -3.47
C LEU A 88 -4.03 15.41 -4.53
N LYS A 89 -5.32 15.65 -4.29
CA LYS A 89 -6.39 15.41 -5.28
C LYS A 89 -6.48 16.50 -6.34
N GLN A 90 -6.12 17.74 -5.97
CA GLN A 90 -6.19 18.90 -6.85
C GLN A 90 -4.87 19.13 -7.61
N HIS A 91 -3.76 18.69 -7.06
CA HIS A 91 -2.42 18.91 -7.58
C HIS A 91 -1.72 17.60 -7.91
N ARG A 92 -1.28 17.47 -9.15
CA ARG A 92 -0.58 16.28 -9.60
C ARG A 92 0.91 16.35 -9.26
N MET A 93 1.29 15.74 -8.16
CA MET A 93 2.67 15.70 -7.68
C MET A 93 3.37 14.43 -8.14
N LEU A 94 4.24 14.53 -9.13
CA LEU A 94 5.02 13.41 -9.65
C LEU A 94 6.52 13.69 -9.54
N SER A 95 7.26 12.76 -8.97
CA SER A 95 8.73 12.81 -8.87
C SER A 95 9.42 11.95 -9.94
N ILE A 96 8.66 11.34 -10.83
CA ILE A 96 9.15 10.56 -11.96
C ILE A 96 8.34 10.90 -13.21
N PRO A 97 8.93 10.84 -14.41
CA PRO A 97 8.19 11.04 -15.65
C PRO A 97 7.05 10.05 -15.79
N GLU A 98 5.91 10.49 -16.29
CA GLU A 98 4.71 9.67 -16.43
C GLU A 98 4.95 8.38 -17.24
N LYS A 99 5.77 8.46 -18.28
CA LYS A 99 6.18 7.29 -19.09
C LYS A 99 6.88 6.16 -18.31
N LYS A 100 7.41 6.46 -17.12
CA LYS A 100 8.04 5.47 -16.22
C LYS A 100 7.06 4.84 -15.24
N LEU A 101 5.81 5.31 -15.19
CA LEU A 101 4.77 4.69 -14.39
C LEU A 101 4.38 3.33 -14.98
N ARG A 102 4.31 2.32 -14.14
CA ARG A 102 3.91 0.95 -14.51
C ARG A 102 2.54 0.57 -13.96
N MET A 103 2.15 1.19 -12.87
CA MET A 103 0.85 0.98 -12.25
C MET A 103 0.31 2.31 -11.76
N LYS A 104 -0.98 2.52 -11.94
CA LYS A 104 -1.74 3.62 -11.35
C LYS A 104 -2.85 3.04 -10.51
N SER A 105 -3.05 3.58 -9.32
CA SER A 105 -4.13 3.23 -8.42
C SER A 105 -4.93 4.48 -8.10
N THR A 106 -6.24 4.35 -8.04
CA THR A 106 -7.15 5.43 -7.67
C THR A 106 -7.87 5.11 -6.38
N THR A 107 -8.11 6.13 -5.57
CA THR A 107 -8.98 6.00 -4.40
C THR A 107 -10.46 6.02 -4.82
N SER A 108 -11.36 5.60 -3.93
CA SER A 108 -12.81 5.49 -4.21
C SER A 108 -13.50 6.81 -4.58
N GLY A 109 -12.86 7.95 -4.34
CA GLY A 109 -13.42 9.26 -4.71
C GLY A 109 -14.68 9.69 -3.95
N THR A 110 -15.00 9.05 -2.82
CA THR A 110 -16.20 9.34 -2.00
C THR A 110 -16.37 10.79 -1.58
N SER A 111 -15.30 11.59 -1.63
CA SER A 111 -15.28 13.03 -1.32
C SER A 111 -15.04 13.90 -2.56
N GLY A 112 -15.50 13.49 -3.75
CA GLY A 112 -15.29 14.20 -5.01
C GLY A 112 -14.25 13.52 -5.91
N GLN A 113 -13.21 14.24 -6.33
CA GLN A 113 -12.19 13.67 -7.24
C GLN A 113 -11.39 12.54 -6.58
N PRO A 114 -11.13 11.42 -7.28
CA PRO A 114 -10.26 10.36 -6.78
C PRO A 114 -8.80 10.82 -6.77
N LEU A 115 -8.03 10.41 -5.76
CA LEU A 115 -6.59 10.57 -5.76
C LEU A 115 -5.96 9.49 -6.66
N GLU A 116 -5.14 9.90 -7.61
CA GLU A 116 -4.34 8.99 -8.42
C GLU A 116 -2.92 8.86 -7.83
N VAL A 117 -2.49 7.63 -7.57
CA VAL A 117 -1.13 7.32 -7.12
C VAL A 117 -0.43 6.49 -8.19
N GLY A 118 0.75 6.95 -8.59
CA GLY A 118 1.55 6.29 -9.62
C GLY A 118 2.75 5.52 -9.05
N PHE A 119 2.99 4.33 -9.57
CA PHE A 119 4.09 3.46 -9.15
C PHE A 119 4.99 3.11 -10.33
N ASN A 120 6.30 3.23 -10.16
CA ASN A 120 7.28 2.71 -11.10
C ASN A 120 7.52 1.21 -10.88
N ALA A 121 8.29 0.57 -11.78
CA ALA A 121 8.59 -0.86 -11.67
C ALA A 121 9.25 -1.26 -10.33
N GLY A 122 10.16 -0.42 -9.82
CA GLY A 122 10.85 -0.67 -8.54
C GLY A 122 9.88 -0.64 -7.36
N ALA A 123 8.97 0.33 -7.31
CA ALA A 123 7.96 0.43 -6.26
C ALA A 123 6.97 -0.75 -6.31
N VAL A 124 6.56 -1.17 -7.50
CA VAL A 124 5.71 -2.36 -7.69
C VAL A 124 6.41 -3.62 -7.17
N LEU A 125 7.69 -3.81 -7.51
CA LEU A 125 8.47 -4.97 -7.05
C LEU A 125 8.63 -5.00 -5.52
N LEU A 126 8.92 -3.85 -4.91
CA LEU A 126 9.00 -3.74 -3.45
C LEU A 126 7.65 -4.03 -2.79
N GLY A 127 6.55 -3.52 -3.35
CA GLY A 127 5.19 -3.83 -2.89
C GLY A 127 4.90 -5.33 -2.91
N PHE A 128 5.25 -6.02 -3.98
CA PHE A 128 5.12 -7.48 -4.07
C PHE A 128 5.99 -8.21 -3.05
N THR A 129 7.22 -7.74 -2.81
CA THR A 129 8.09 -8.32 -1.79
C THR A 129 7.47 -8.24 -0.40
N MET A 130 6.92 -7.08 -0.05
CA MET A 130 6.25 -6.88 1.23
C MET A 130 4.98 -7.72 1.35
N LEU A 131 4.14 -7.73 0.31
CA LEU A 131 2.93 -8.54 0.27
C LEU A 131 3.27 -10.03 0.49
N ARG A 132 4.24 -10.57 -0.25
CA ARG A 132 4.67 -11.96 -0.09
C ARG A 132 5.10 -12.25 1.36
N ARG A 133 5.91 -11.39 1.96
CA ARG A 133 6.39 -11.56 3.35
C ARG A 133 5.24 -11.56 4.35
N MET A 134 4.31 -10.63 4.20
CA MET A 134 3.12 -10.53 5.04
C MET A 134 2.26 -11.81 4.94
N LEU A 135 2.06 -12.30 3.72
CA LEU A 135 1.29 -13.52 3.47
C LEU A 135 1.95 -14.76 4.09
N PHE A 136 3.28 -14.87 4.00
CA PHE A 136 4.01 -15.96 4.67
C PHE A 136 3.94 -15.83 6.20
N HIS A 137 4.11 -14.62 6.74
CA HIS A 137 4.04 -14.37 8.18
C HIS A 137 2.68 -14.77 8.77
N HIS A 138 1.60 -14.51 8.05
CA HIS A 138 0.24 -14.85 8.47
C HIS A 138 -0.24 -16.23 8.02
N ASN A 139 0.64 -17.05 7.46
CA ASN A 139 0.30 -18.38 6.93
C ASN A 139 -0.86 -18.37 5.91
N LEU A 140 -0.96 -17.30 5.11
CA LEU A 140 -2.03 -17.14 4.11
C LEU A 140 -1.69 -17.81 2.77
N ILE A 141 -0.45 -18.24 2.56
CA ILE A 141 -0.05 -19.04 1.40
C ILE A 141 -0.15 -20.52 1.80
N SER A 142 -0.93 -21.28 1.08
CA SER A 142 -1.18 -22.69 1.36
C SER A 142 -1.24 -23.50 0.07
N LEU A 143 -0.78 -24.76 0.11
CA LEU A 143 -1.01 -25.73 -0.95
C LEU A 143 -2.32 -26.50 -0.75
N ARG A 144 -3.01 -26.30 0.36
CA ARG A 144 -4.28 -26.96 0.64
C ARG A 144 -5.42 -26.31 -0.14
N PRO A 145 -6.31 -27.08 -0.72
CA PRO A 145 -7.53 -26.56 -1.34
C PRO A 145 -8.34 -25.71 -0.37
N THR A 146 -8.71 -24.51 -0.81
CA THR A 146 -9.26 -23.47 0.06
C THR A 146 -10.52 -22.86 -0.55
N ASN A 147 -11.54 -22.63 0.27
CA ASN A 147 -12.71 -21.84 -0.07
C ASN A 147 -12.48 -20.38 0.33
N TYR A 148 -12.86 -19.45 -0.52
CA TYR A 148 -12.73 -18.02 -0.25
C TYR A 148 -14.10 -17.37 -0.11
N LEU A 149 -14.31 -16.66 0.99
CA LEU A 149 -15.43 -15.74 1.19
C LEU A 149 -14.89 -14.31 1.23
N ILE A 150 -15.18 -13.54 0.21
CA ILE A 150 -14.67 -12.20 0.02
C ILE A 150 -15.75 -11.18 0.36
N LEU A 151 -15.56 -10.45 1.48
CA LEU A 151 -16.40 -9.32 1.86
C LEU A 151 -16.00 -8.08 1.05
N GLY A 152 -16.25 -8.14 -0.23
CA GLY A 152 -15.83 -7.11 -1.19
C GLY A 152 -16.52 -7.29 -2.53
N TYR A 153 -16.10 -6.47 -3.48
CA TYR A 153 -16.68 -6.44 -4.82
C TYR A 153 -16.29 -7.65 -5.65
N GLN A 154 -17.25 -8.25 -6.30
CA GLN A 154 -17.01 -9.22 -7.37
C GLN A 154 -16.24 -8.53 -8.50
N PRO A 155 -15.17 -9.14 -9.06
CA PRO A 155 -14.46 -8.58 -10.19
C PRO A 155 -15.35 -8.36 -11.39
N SER A 156 -15.30 -7.17 -11.98
CA SER A 156 -16.02 -6.85 -13.20
C SER A 156 -15.13 -6.06 -14.17
N LYS A 157 -15.52 -6.01 -15.44
CA LYS A 157 -14.82 -5.21 -16.46
C LYS A 157 -14.91 -3.71 -16.21
N HIS A 158 -15.95 -3.29 -15.49
CA HIS A 158 -16.24 -1.89 -15.20
C HIS A 158 -15.53 -1.38 -13.96
N ASN A 159 -15.19 -2.27 -13.01
CA ASN A 159 -14.56 -1.90 -11.76
C ASN A 159 -13.03 -2.04 -11.84
N LYS A 160 -12.34 -0.89 -11.96
CA LYS A 160 -10.87 -0.81 -12.05
C LYS A 160 -10.20 -0.50 -10.70
N MET A 161 -10.95 -0.48 -9.58
CA MET A 161 -10.39 -0.18 -8.26
C MET A 161 -9.30 -1.18 -7.89
N GLY A 162 -8.19 -0.67 -7.37
CA GLY A 162 -7.06 -1.49 -6.94
C GLY A 162 -7.44 -2.52 -5.89
N VAL A 163 -8.37 -2.15 -5.00
CA VAL A 163 -8.90 -3.01 -3.96
C VAL A 163 -9.55 -4.30 -4.49
N VAL A 164 -10.31 -4.20 -5.57
CA VAL A 164 -10.96 -5.36 -6.21
C VAL A 164 -9.93 -6.30 -6.80
N ARG A 165 -8.92 -5.74 -7.47
CA ARG A 165 -7.82 -6.52 -8.06
C ARG A 165 -6.98 -7.22 -6.99
N THR A 166 -6.71 -6.54 -5.88
CA THR A 166 -5.95 -7.12 -4.76
C THR A 166 -6.72 -8.22 -4.08
N ALA A 167 -8.00 -8.02 -3.79
CA ALA A 167 -8.87 -9.04 -3.19
C ALA A 167 -9.00 -10.28 -4.09
N HIS A 168 -9.19 -10.08 -5.39
CA HIS A 168 -9.21 -11.17 -6.36
C HIS A 168 -7.85 -11.87 -6.46
N GLY A 169 -6.76 -11.11 -6.53
CA GLY A 169 -5.39 -11.64 -6.54
C GLY A 169 -5.07 -12.53 -5.34
N ALA A 170 -5.58 -12.17 -4.16
CA ALA A 170 -5.41 -12.96 -2.95
C ALA A 170 -6.01 -14.38 -3.04
N THR A 171 -7.01 -14.58 -3.87
CA THR A 171 -7.60 -15.91 -4.08
C THR A 171 -6.73 -16.88 -4.87
N PHE A 172 -5.56 -16.44 -5.35
CA PHE A 172 -4.57 -17.31 -6.01
C PHE A 172 -3.45 -17.77 -5.07
N LEU A 173 -3.51 -17.40 -3.79
CA LEU A 173 -2.50 -17.78 -2.79
C LEU A 173 -2.63 -19.22 -2.31
N ALA A 174 -3.75 -19.87 -2.59
CA ALA A 174 -3.98 -21.31 -2.41
C ALA A 174 -4.82 -21.85 -3.57
N PRO A 175 -4.81 -23.16 -3.83
CA PRO A 175 -5.73 -23.77 -4.79
C PRO A 175 -7.18 -23.46 -4.41
N SER A 176 -7.87 -22.65 -5.22
CA SER A 176 -9.20 -22.16 -4.90
C SER A 176 -10.27 -23.15 -5.36
N LEU A 177 -11.08 -23.70 -4.44
CA LEU A 177 -12.22 -24.54 -4.77
C LEU A 177 -13.45 -23.69 -5.12
N HIS A 178 -13.79 -22.75 -4.25
CA HIS A 178 -14.92 -21.84 -4.43
C HIS A 178 -14.53 -20.43 -4.02
N LYS A 179 -15.10 -19.44 -4.72
CA LYS A 179 -14.94 -18.02 -4.44
C LYS A 179 -16.32 -17.39 -4.35
N GLU A 180 -16.63 -16.80 -3.23
CA GLU A 180 -17.88 -16.09 -3.01
C GLU A 180 -17.59 -14.63 -2.68
N TYR A 181 -18.36 -13.71 -3.25
CA TYR A 181 -18.22 -12.28 -3.05
C TYR A 181 -19.50 -11.71 -2.47
N ALA A 182 -19.39 -10.87 -1.43
CA ALA A 182 -20.55 -10.26 -0.80
C ALA A 182 -21.22 -9.18 -1.68
N LEU A 183 -20.42 -8.47 -2.49
CA LEU A 183 -20.93 -7.47 -3.42
C LEU A 183 -20.94 -8.06 -4.84
N LYS A 184 -22.13 -8.45 -5.29
CA LYS A 184 -22.35 -9.06 -6.60
C LYS A 184 -22.42 -7.99 -7.69
N ASP A 185 -21.79 -8.26 -8.81
CA ASP A 185 -21.90 -7.43 -10.01
C ASP A 185 -23.26 -7.64 -10.68
N THR A 186 -24.02 -6.57 -10.86
CA THR A 186 -25.31 -6.56 -11.56
C THR A 186 -25.18 -6.13 -13.02
N GLY A 187 -23.95 -5.91 -13.50
CA GLY A 187 -23.65 -5.39 -14.84
C GLY A 187 -23.53 -3.89 -14.91
N SER A 188 -24.34 -3.14 -14.18
CA SER A 188 -24.28 -1.67 -14.10
C SER A 188 -23.83 -1.16 -12.74
N ASP A 189 -24.04 -1.95 -11.69
CA ASP A 189 -23.76 -1.57 -10.30
C ASP A 189 -23.45 -2.81 -9.46
N TYR A 190 -23.37 -2.66 -8.15
CA TYR A 190 -23.14 -3.76 -7.21
C TYR A 190 -24.28 -3.85 -6.20
N LYS A 191 -24.71 -5.07 -5.93
CA LYS A 191 -25.71 -5.38 -4.90
C LYS A 191 -25.07 -6.20 -3.78
N LEU A 192 -25.28 -5.79 -2.53
CA LEU A 192 -24.89 -6.57 -1.37
C LEU A 192 -25.81 -7.79 -1.22
N ASP A 193 -25.22 -8.97 -1.24
CA ASP A 193 -25.88 -10.27 -1.06
C ASP A 193 -25.59 -10.79 0.35
N VAL A 194 -26.36 -10.32 1.33
CA VAL A 194 -26.19 -10.72 2.74
C VAL A 194 -26.58 -12.19 2.92
N ASP A 195 -27.75 -12.58 2.39
CA ASP A 195 -28.28 -13.92 2.58
C ASP A 195 -27.40 -14.99 1.97
N GLY A 196 -26.96 -14.81 0.72
CA GLY A 196 -26.02 -15.71 0.05
C GLY A 196 -24.66 -15.78 0.72
N THR A 197 -24.19 -14.65 1.28
CA THR A 197 -22.95 -14.58 2.06
C THR A 197 -23.06 -15.41 3.34
N MET A 198 -24.15 -15.24 4.08
CA MET A 198 -24.39 -15.99 5.33
C MET A 198 -24.59 -17.49 5.07
N GLU A 199 -25.36 -17.86 4.05
CA GLU A 199 -25.54 -19.25 3.65
C GLU A 199 -24.19 -19.91 3.27
N THR A 200 -23.36 -19.18 2.52
CA THR A 200 -22.02 -19.66 2.14
C THR A 200 -21.12 -19.82 3.35
N LEU A 201 -21.16 -18.91 4.31
CA LEU A 201 -20.41 -19.01 5.55
C LEU A 201 -20.80 -20.27 6.33
N LEU A 202 -22.12 -20.50 6.51
CA LEU A 202 -22.64 -21.69 7.18
C LEU A 202 -22.25 -22.98 6.45
N ARG A 203 -22.28 -22.97 5.13
CA ARG A 203 -21.86 -24.09 4.30
C ARG A 203 -20.37 -24.39 4.46
N TYR A 204 -19.51 -23.38 4.53
CA TYR A 204 -18.07 -23.54 4.71
C TYR A 204 -17.72 -24.00 6.12
N SER A 205 -18.40 -23.49 7.15
CA SER A 205 -18.15 -23.88 8.55
C SER A 205 -18.47 -25.37 8.82
N ARG A 206 -19.40 -25.95 8.06
CA ARG A 206 -19.78 -27.38 8.17
C ARG A 206 -18.83 -28.33 7.45
N LYS A 207 -18.00 -27.82 6.54
CA LYS A 207 -17.08 -28.64 5.75
C LYS A 207 -15.70 -28.68 6.42
N LYS A 208 -15.05 -29.83 6.44
CA LYS A 208 -13.66 -29.99 6.90
C LYS A 208 -12.63 -29.49 5.88
N VAL A 209 -12.95 -28.44 5.13
CA VAL A 209 -12.10 -27.82 4.13
C VAL A 209 -11.67 -26.45 4.66
N GLN A 210 -10.40 -26.12 4.48
CA GLN A 210 -9.89 -24.80 4.86
C GLN A 210 -10.69 -23.71 4.16
N TYR A 211 -11.03 -22.66 4.89
CA TYR A 211 -11.62 -21.46 4.30
C TYR A 211 -10.93 -20.22 4.81
N VAL A 212 -10.89 -19.21 3.95
CA VAL A 212 -10.29 -17.90 4.25
C VAL A 212 -11.34 -16.82 4.09
N PHE A 213 -11.49 -16.05 5.15
CA PHE A 213 -12.22 -14.81 5.13
C PHE A 213 -11.30 -13.72 4.61
N TRP A 214 -11.68 -13.10 3.51
CA TRP A 214 -10.95 -11.96 2.98
C TRP A 214 -11.87 -10.75 2.94
N GLY A 215 -11.58 -9.74 3.74
CA GLY A 215 -12.31 -8.48 3.72
C GLY A 215 -11.36 -7.31 3.47
N PHE A 216 -11.75 -6.41 2.59
CA PHE A 216 -11.25 -5.06 2.67
C PHE A 216 -12.13 -4.32 3.66
N LEU A 217 -11.74 -4.51 4.88
CA LEU A 217 -12.07 -3.84 5.98
C LEU A 217 -13.13 -2.92 6.06
N LEU A 218 -13.98 -3.36 6.57
CA LEU A 218 -14.43 -2.93 7.85
C LEU A 218 -14.43 -4.13 8.81
N ILE A 219 -13.25 -4.52 9.17
CA ILE A 219 -13.09 -5.23 10.43
C ILE A 219 -13.23 -4.19 11.54
N TYR A 220 -14.36 -3.57 11.52
CA TYR A 220 -14.96 -3.07 12.67
C TYR A 220 -16.03 -4.02 12.98
N ILE A 221 -15.73 -4.78 13.89
CA ILE A 221 -16.41 -5.26 14.62
C ILE A 221 -17.04 -6.11 14.96
N PHE A 222 -17.32 -6.44 15.70
CA PHE A 222 -18.08 -6.88 16.82
C PHE A 222 -17.14 -7.66 17.75
N SER A 223 -16.45 -6.94 18.64
CA SER A 223 -16.17 -7.43 19.97
C SER A 223 -17.43 -7.26 20.79
#